data_ea35a829b40c59de101b83e11625075e
#
_entry.id   ea35a829b40c59de101b83e11625075e
#
_cell.length_a   1.000
_cell.length_b   1.000
_cell.length_c   1.000
_cell.angle_alpha   90.00
_cell.angle_beta   90.00
_cell.angle_gamma   90.00
#
_symmetry.space_group_name_H-M   'P 1'
#
loop_
_entity.id
_entity.type
_entity.pdbx_description
1 polymer ?
#
loop_
_entity_poly.entity_id
_entity_poly.type
_entity_poly.pdbx_seq_one_letter_code
_entity_poly.pdbx_strand_id
1 'polypeptide(L)'
;MKERQRKQRMTNNLIWAGVGIGVLAIIGLFVWQAVKTPPPAEAMGEVIPIASADHIPTGSDPGAYSSDPPAGGVHYADTLPAKFYQESEVGSLPVHPEAYLVHNLEHGHVIFWYNCAVLTDGSCDQLKEQIQGVLDEVDGVKVVAFPWESLEEPVVATSWERRYSFEAFDPEIARQLVLANRNKSPEPNAP
;
A
#
# COMPACT_ATOMS: atom_id res chain seq x y z
N MET A 1 -59.69 -7.89 38.61
CA MET A 1 -58.95 -6.76 38.00
C MET A 1 -57.47 -6.77 38.31
N LYS A 2 -57.02 -6.98 39.55
CA LYS A 2 -55.58 -6.91 39.95
C LYS A 2 -54.67 -7.95 39.27
N GLU A 3 -55.15 -9.14 38.97
CA GLU A 3 -54.35 -10.22 38.36
C GLU A 3 -54.04 -9.98 36.87
N ARG A 4 -54.97 -9.41 36.11
CA ARG A 4 -54.76 -9.02 34.70
C ARG A 4 -53.72 -7.90 34.58
N GLN A 5 -53.75 -6.92 35.51
CA GLN A 5 -52.79 -5.84 35.53
C GLN A 5 -51.39 -6.34 35.90
N ARG A 6 -51.27 -7.34 36.79
CA ARG A 6 -49.98 -7.94 37.16
C ARG A 6 -49.36 -8.72 35.98
N LYS A 7 -50.19 -9.52 35.30
CA LYS A 7 -49.71 -10.23 34.08
C LYS A 7 -49.27 -9.26 32.98
N GLN A 8 -50.03 -8.20 32.75
CA GLN A 8 -49.68 -7.19 31.74
C GLN A 8 -48.37 -6.45 32.06
N ARG A 9 -48.12 -6.12 33.34
CA ARG A 9 -46.85 -5.51 33.76
C ARG A 9 -45.68 -6.47 33.60
N MET A 10 -45.86 -7.75 33.94
CA MET A 10 -44.82 -8.77 33.74
C MET A 10 -44.47 -8.96 32.26
N THR A 11 -45.49 -9.04 31.40
CA THR A 11 -45.27 -9.16 29.96
C THR A 11 -44.55 -7.92 29.38
N ASN A 12 -44.94 -6.70 29.78
CA ASN A 12 -44.25 -5.49 29.36
C ASN A 12 -42.80 -5.44 29.86
N ASN A 13 -42.54 -5.83 31.10
CA ASN A 13 -41.17 -5.86 31.60
C ASN A 13 -40.31 -6.90 30.88
N LEU A 14 -40.86 -8.06 30.52
CA LEU A 14 -40.16 -9.05 29.69
C LEU A 14 -39.86 -8.55 28.27
N ILE A 15 -40.81 -7.84 27.65
CA ILE A 15 -40.60 -7.23 26.32
C ILE A 15 -39.48 -6.18 26.39
N TRP A 16 -39.56 -5.28 27.39
CA TRP A 16 -38.52 -4.25 27.53
C TRP A 16 -37.15 -4.82 27.92
N ALA A 17 -37.09 -5.88 28.69
CA ALA A 17 -35.85 -6.60 28.97
C ALA A 17 -35.29 -7.25 27.72
N GLY A 18 -36.13 -7.87 26.88
CA GLY A 18 -35.71 -8.44 25.58
C GLY A 18 -35.21 -7.40 24.61
N VAL A 19 -35.87 -6.24 24.52
CA VAL A 19 -35.42 -5.11 23.72
C VAL A 19 -34.05 -4.58 24.23
N GLY A 20 -33.89 -4.44 25.54
CA GLY A 20 -32.62 -4.00 26.15
C GLY A 20 -31.45 -4.93 25.82
N ILE A 21 -31.67 -6.25 25.92
CA ILE A 21 -30.65 -7.25 25.58
C ILE A 21 -30.33 -7.21 24.09
N GLY A 22 -31.33 -7.06 23.22
CA GLY A 22 -31.11 -6.93 21.77
C GLY A 22 -30.27 -5.71 21.41
N VAL A 23 -30.56 -4.56 22.00
CA VAL A 23 -29.77 -3.33 21.80
C VAL A 23 -28.33 -3.50 22.27
N LEU A 24 -28.12 -4.08 23.46
CA LEU A 24 -26.77 -4.35 23.98
C LEU A 24 -26.00 -5.34 23.11
N ALA A 25 -26.65 -6.35 22.54
CA ALA A 25 -26.02 -7.29 21.62
C ALA A 25 -25.59 -6.61 20.31
N ILE A 26 -26.43 -5.71 19.77
CA ILE A 26 -26.11 -4.93 18.57
C ILE A 26 -24.93 -4.00 18.84
N ILE A 27 -24.95 -3.25 19.95
CA ILE A 27 -23.84 -2.36 20.36
C ILE A 27 -22.56 -3.17 20.54
N GLY A 28 -22.64 -4.32 21.22
CA GLY A 28 -21.50 -5.22 21.43
C GLY A 28 -20.90 -5.71 20.10
N LEU A 29 -21.76 -6.01 19.12
CA LEU A 29 -21.35 -6.43 17.79
C LEU A 29 -20.66 -5.30 17.02
N PHE A 30 -21.17 -4.08 17.09
CA PHE A 30 -20.54 -2.90 16.49
C PHE A 30 -19.20 -2.56 17.14
N VAL A 31 -19.11 -2.61 18.46
CA VAL A 31 -17.85 -2.39 19.20
C VAL A 31 -16.83 -3.47 18.83
N TRP A 32 -17.26 -4.74 18.80
CA TRP A 32 -16.39 -5.85 18.42
C TRP A 32 -15.87 -5.72 16.99
N GLN A 33 -16.71 -5.29 16.04
CA GLN A 33 -16.33 -5.05 14.67
C GLN A 33 -15.38 -3.84 14.53
N ALA A 34 -15.65 -2.75 15.25
CA ALA A 34 -14.79 -1.56 15.28
C ALA A 34 -13.39 -1.85 15.87
N VAL A 35 -13.30 -2.74 16.85
CA VAL A 35 -12.01 -3.16 17.43
C VAL A 35 -11.25 -4.10 16.47
N LYS A 36 -11.95 -4.90 15.66
CA LYS A 36 -11.33 -5.81 14.68
C LYS A 36 -10.94 -5.14 13.37
N THR A 37 -11.55 -4.02 13.03
CA THR A 37 -11.21 -3.22 11.85
C THR A 37 -10.64 -1.88 12.32
N PRO A 38 -9.34 -1.82 12.60
CA PRO A 38 -8.70 -0.54 12.92
C PRO A 38 -8.91 0.41 11.74
N PRO A 39 -9.01 1.73 11.99
CA PRO A 39 -9.09 2.70 10.91
C PRO A 39 -7.91 2.50 9.96
N PRO A 40 -8.08 2.73 8.65
CA PRO A 40 -6.99 2.64 7.69
C PRO A 40 -5.82 3.48 8.17
N ALA A 41 -4.62 2.88 8.19
CA ALA A 41 -3.41 3.61 8.56
C ALA A 41 -3.27 4.85 7.66
N GLU A 42 -2.80 5.95 8.22
CA GLU A 42 -2.47 7.13 7.42
C GLU A 42 -1.32 6.79 6.47
N ALA A 43 -1.34 7.36 5.24
CA ALA A 43 -0.29 7.07 4.26
C ALA A 43 1.05 7.65 4.74
N MET A 44 2.09 6.83 4.64
CA MET A 44 3.45 7.19 5.03
C MET A 44 4.21 7.84 3.88
N GLY A 45 5.23 8.63 4.23
CA GLY A 45 6.11 9.31 3.28
C GLY A 45 5.68 10.76 2.98
N GLU A 46 6.59 11.49 2.36
CA GLU A 46 6.32 12.85 1.88
C GLU A 46 5.36 12.85 0.70
N VAL A 47 4.59 13.93 0.57
CA VAL A 47 3.67 14.12 -0.56
C VAL A 47 4.46 14.64 -1.76
N ILE A 48 4.37 13.94 -2.88
CA ILE A 48 4.93 14.35 -4.16
C ILE A 48 3.78 14.76 -5.08
N PRO A 49 3.60 16.05 -5.36
CA PRO A 49 2.59 16.51 -6.31
C PRO A 49 2.91 16.02 -7.72
N ILE A 50 1.96 15.40 -8.39
CA ILE A 50 2.08 15.00 -9.78
C ILE A 50 1.37 15.99 -10.69
N ALA A 51 1.97 16.27 -11.86
CA ALA A 51 1.43 17.25 -12.80
C ALA A 51 0.31 16.68 -13.68
N SER A 52 0.37 15.40 -14.02
CA SER A 52 -0.60 14.68 -14.85
C SER A 52 -0.52 13.18 -14.54
N ALA A 53 -1.64 12.48 -14.71
CA ALA A 53 -1.76 11.03 -14.67
C ALA A 53 -2.23 10.47 -16.03
N ASP A 54 -1.97 11.17 -17.12
CA ASP A 54 -2.44 10.77 -18.44
C ASP A 54 -1.66 9.55 -18.95
N HIS A 55 -2.38 8.65 -19.63
CA HIS A 55 -1.76 7.59 -20.41
C HIS A 55 -1.11 8.16 -21.67
N ILE A 56 0.13 7.74 -21.93
CA ILE A 56 0.86 8.06 -23.15
C ILE A 56 1.09 6.81 -24.01
N PRO A 57 1.32 6.94 -25.34
CA PRO A 57 1.60 5.79 -26.19
C PRO A 57 2.81 5.01 -25.70
N THR A 58 2.69 3.67 -25.63
CA THR A 58 3.78 2.77 -25.25
C THR A 58 5.04 3.01 -26.10
N GLY A 59 6.18 3.16 -25.43
CA GLY A 59 7.48 3.45 -26.07
C GLY A 59 7.75 4.94 -26.28
N SER A 60 6.80 5.84 -26.00
CA SER A 60 7.06 7.28 -25.96
C SER A 60 7.89 7.64 -24.73
N ASP A 61 8.75 8.64 -24.86
CA ASP A 61 9.48 9.19 -23.71
C ASP A 61 8.49 9.85 -22.72
N PRO A 62 8.42 9.40 -21.47
CA PRO A 62 7.54 10.01 -20.47
C PRO A 62 8.02 11.40 -19.99
N GLY A 63 9.25 11.79 -20.34
CA GLY A 63 9.88 13.01 -19.84
C GLY A 63 10.28 12.94 -18.36
N ALA A 64 10.51 14.09 -17.76
CA ALA A 64 10.89 14.17 -16.35
C ALA A 64 9.68 14.05 -15.43
N TYR A 65 9.79 13.20 -14.41
CA TYR A 65 8.82 13.09 -13.34
C TYR A 65 9.03 14.15 -12.24
N SER A 66 8.03 14.33 -11.38
CA SER A 66 8.13 15.26 -10.24
C SER A 66 9.09 14.80 -9.15
N SER A 67 9.47 13.53 -9.15
CA SER A 67 10.48 12.95 -8.26
C SER A 67 11.29 11.88 -8.99
N ASP A 68 12.48 11.61 -8.47
CA ASP A 68 13.34 10.49 -8.86
C ASP A 68 13.61 9.62 -7.61
N PRO A 69 13.14 8.37 -7.61
CA PRO A 69 12.30 7.72 -8.60
C PRO A 69 10.85 8.27 -8.63
N PRO A 70 10.08 7.95 -9.69
CA PRO A 70 8.74 8.48 -9.85
C PRO A 70 7.77 7.97 -8.76
N ALA A 71 6.95 8.89 -8.23
CA ALA A 71 5.83 8.57 -7.33
C ALA A 71 4.46 8.73 -8.02
N GLY A 72 4.43 8.86 -9.33
CA GLY A 72 3.26 9.07 -10.17
C GLY A 72 3.63 9.96 -11.36
N GLY A 73 2.71 10.16 -12.27
CA GLY A 73 2.94 10.97 -13.47
C GLY A 73 2.33 10.35 -14.71
N VAL A 74 2.73 10.82 -15.89
CA VAL A 74 2.35 10.22 -17.19
C VAL A 74 2.92 8.80 -17.29
N HIS A 75 2.16 7.88 -17.89
CA HIS A 75 2.56 6.48 -17.92
C HIS A 75 1.92 5.71 -19.07
N TYR A 76 2.37 4.48 -19.30
CA TYR A 76 1.78 3.60 -20.31
C TYR A 76 0.52 2.94 -19.79
N ALA A 77 -0.30 2.41 -20.71
CA ALA A 77 -1.52 1.69 -20.39
C ALA A 77 -1.29 0.25 -19.85
N ASP A 78 -0.06 -0.24 -19.91
CA ASP A 78 0.32 -1.57 -19.43
C ASP A 78 1.14 -1.46 -18.13
N THR A 79 1.10 -2.50 -17.29
CA THR A 79 1.88 -2.62 -16.05
C THR A 79 3.03 -3.62 -16.21
N LEU A 80 3.99 -3.58 -15.29
CA LEU A 80 4.96 -4.67 -15.10
C LEU A 80 4.46 -5.64 -14.02
N PRO A 81 4.82 -6.94 -14.10
CA PRO A 81 4.49 -7.90 -13.04
C PRO A 81 5.03 -7.48 -11.67
N ALA A 82 4.21 -7.65 -10.62
CA ALA A 82 4.64 -7.44 -9.25
C ALA A 82 5.62 -8.55 -8.83
N LYS A 83 6.89 -8.20 -8.68
CA LYS A 83 7.97 -9.10 -8.26
C LYS A 83 9.22 -8.33 -7.81
N PHE A 84 10.22 -9.06 -7.37
CA PHE A 84 11.58 -8.55 -7.23
C PHE A 84 12.30 -8.63 -8.58
N TYR A 85 12.76 -7.49 -9.12
CA TYR A 85 13.59 -7.39 -10.32
C TYR A 85 15.06 -7.33 -9.93
N GLN A 86 15.89 -8.13 -10.61
CA GLN A 86 17.35 -8.08 -10.47
C GLN A 86 17.94 -7.09 -11.48
N GLU A 87 19.12 -6.52 -11.20
CA GLU A 87 19.83 -5.62 -12.12
C GLU A 87 20.07 -6.27 -13.48
N SER A 88 20.34 -7.57 -13.49
CA SER A 88 20.57 -8.33 -14.75
C SER A 88 19.34 -8.45 -15.64
N GLU A 89 18.14 -8.23 -15.10
CA GLU A 89 16.88 -8.31 -15.85
C GLU A 89 16.55 -7.00 -16.57
N VAL A 90 17.04 -5.85 -16.07
CA VAL A 90 16.66 -4.51 -16.57
C VAL A 90 16.92 -4.37 -18.06
N GLY A 91 18.07 -4.84 -18.54
CA GLY A 91 18.41 -4.77 -19.95
C GLY A 91 17.51 -5.57 -20.91
N SER A 92 16.66 -6.45 -20.36
CA SER A 92 15.67 -7.23 -21.12
C SER A 92 14.26 -6.67 -21.06
N LEU A 93 14.04 -5.63 -20.24
CA LEU A 93 12.75 -4.98 -20.12
C LEU A 93 12.48 -4.04 -21.31
N PRO A 94 11.21 -3.67 -21.53
CA PRO A 94 10.86 -2.63 -22.50
C PRO A 94 11.53 -1.30 -22.19
N VAL A 95 11.63 -0.43 -23.20
CA VAL A 95 12.12 0.95 -23.03
C VAL A 95 11.23 1.68 -22.03
N HIS A 96 11.82 2.52 -21.19
CA HIS A 96 11.12 3.27 -20.14
C HIS A 96 10.33 2.36 -19.19
N PRO A 97 10.97 1.39 -18.51
CA PRO A 97 10.29 0.49 -17.57
C PRO A 97 9.60 1.26 -16.42
N GLU A 98 10.11 2.45 -16.08
CA GLU A 98 9.51 3.35 -15.10
C GLU A 98 8.10 3.78 -15.48
N ALA A 99 7.80 3.96 -16.75
CA ALA A 99 6.46 4.36 -17.19
C ALA A 99 5.42 3.24 -17.01
N TYR A 100 5.82 1.97 -17.07
CA TYR A 100 4.98 0.84 -16.68
C TYR A 100 4.81 0.77 -15.16
N LEU A 101 5.88 1.04 -14.40
CA LEU A 101 5.88 1.01 -12.95
C LEU A 101 5.03 2.14 -12.36
N VAL A 102 4.97 3.31 -13.01
CA VAL A 102 4.04 4.39 -12.63
C VAL A 102 2.59 3.94 -12.79
N HIS A 103 2.25 3.14 -13.80
CA HIS A 103 0.92 2.52 -13.90
C HIS A 103 0.66 1.52 -12.76
N ASN A 104 1.67 0.73 -12.36
CA ASN A 104 1.54 -0.07 -11.14
C ASN A 104 1.20 0.79 -9.92
N LEU A 105 1.83 1.98 -9.75
CA LEU A 105 1.51 2.90 -8.65
C LEU A 105 0.05 3.37 -8.72
N GLU A 106 -0.48 3.67 -9.92
CA GLU A 106 -1.89 4.04 -10.12
C GLU A 106 -2.84 2.93 -9.70
N HIS A 107 -2.45 1.66 -9.90
CA HIS A 107 -3.17 0.48 -9.41
C HIS A 107 -2.96 0.19 -7.92
N GLY A 108 -2.23 1.05 -7.20
CA GLY A 108 -2.04 0.95 -5.76
C GLY A 108 -0.87 0.08 -5.31
N HIS A 109 0.09 -0.13 -6.18
CA HIS A 109 1.33 -0.80 -5.80
C HIS A 109 2.21 0.10 -4.94
N VAL A 110 3.10 -0.53 -4.17
CA VAL A 110 4.25 0.08 -3.52
C VAL A 110 5.50 -0.46 -4.20
N ILE A 111 6.42 0.44 -4.56
CA ILE A 111 7.66 0.06 -5.25
C ILE A 111 8.84 0.43 -4.36
N PHE A 112 9.68 -0.55 -4.06
CA PHE A 112 10.99 -0.37 -3.46
C PHE A 112 12.04 -0.25 -4.57
N TRP A 113 12.48 0.96 -4.84
CA TRP A 113 13.59 1.24 -5.74
C TRP A 113 14.89 1.07 -4.95
N TYR A 114 15.85 0.31 -5.44
CA TYR A 114 17.07 0.04 -4.71
C TYR A 114 18.34 0.31 -5.54
N ASN A 115 19.40 0.75 -4.87
CA ASN A 115 20.71 0.94 -5.44
C ASN A 115 21.79 0.35 -4.52
N CYS A 116 22.38 -0.76 -4.94
CA CYS A 116 23.47 -1.40 -4.19
C CYS A 116 24.80 -0.62 -4.27
N ALA A 117 24.98 0.25 -5.27
CA ALA A 117 26.25 0.96 -5.47
C ALA A 117 26.51 2.04 -4.41
N VAL A 118 25.45 2.51 -3.73
CA VAL A 118 25.56 3.54 -2.69
C VAL A 118 25.69 2.99 -1.27
N LEU A 119 25.69 1.66 -1.12
CA LEU A 119 25.85 1.04 0.20
C LEU A 119 27.23 1.35 0.78
N THR A 120 27.26 1.93 1.98
CA THR A 120 28.48 2.16 2.75
C THR A 120 28.79 1.00 3.70
N ASP A 121 27.74 0.34 4.18
CA ASP A 121 27.78 -0.78 5.11
C ASP A 121 26.89 -1.93 4.64
N GLY A 122 27.27 -3.16 4.92
CA GLY A 122 26.53 -4.35 4.52
C GLY A 122 26.80 -4.79 3.09
N SER A 123 26.12 -5.83 2.66
CA SER A 123 26.23 -6.37 1.30
C SER A 123 24.97 -6.13 0.51
N CYS A 124 25.09 -6.04 -0.79
CA CYS A 124 23.96 -5.98 -1.71
C CYS A 124 23.03 -7.20 -1.53
N ASP A 125 23.61 -8.39 -1.32
CA ASP A 125 22.81 -9.60 -1.09
C ASP A 125 21.97 -9.50 0.17
N GLN A 126 22.51 -8.96 1.27
CA GLN A 126 21.74 -8.72 2.50
C GLN A 126 20.59 -7.74 2.28
N LEU A 127 20.83 -6.63 1.58
CA LEU A 127 19.78 -5.67 1.26
C LEU A 127 18.65 -6.35 0.44
N LYS A 128 19.02 -7.10 -0.58
CA LYS A 128 18.07 -7.82 -1.42
C LYS A 128 17.28 -8.89 -0.66
N GLU A 129 17.94 -9.63 0.23
CA GLU A 129 17.27 -10.60 1.12
C GLU A 129 16.26 -9.90 2.05
N GLN A 130 16.62 -8.75 2.63
CA GLN A 130 15.73 -7.98 3.48
C GLN A 130 14.51 -7.45 2.70
N ILE A 131 14.73 -6.90 1.51
CA ILE A 131 13.62 -6.42 0.65
C ILE A 131 12.73 -7.61 0.25
N GLN A 132 13.32 -8.72 -0.19
CA GLN A 132 12.56 -9.93 -0.55
C GLN A 132 11.75 -10.45 0.63
N GLY A 133 12.33 -10.46 1.84
CA GLY A 133 11.63 -10.82 3.07
C GLY A 133 10.36 -9.98 3.30
N VAL A 134 10.43 -8.66 3.06
CA VAL A 134 9.25 -7.79 3.16
C VAL A 134 8.21 -8.16 2.09
N LEU A 135 8.61 -8.42 0.83
CA LEU A 135 7.69 -8.84 -0.22
C LEU A 135 6.96 -10.14 0.18
N ASP A 136 7.70 -11.11 0.71
CA ASP A 136 7.15 -12.42 1.12
C ASP A 136 6.17 -12.28 2.30
N GLU A 137 6.50 -11.43 3.29
CA GLU A 137 5.64 -11.18 4.45
C GLU A 137 4.31 -10.49 4.11
N VAL A 138 4.28 -9.71 3.02
CA VAL A 138 3.06 -9.03 2.55
C VAL A 138 2.38 -9.76 1.38
N ASP A 139 2.69 -11.05 1.19
CA ASP A 139 2.17 -11.94 0.14
C ASP A 139 2.54 -11.49 -1.30
N GLY A 140 3.51 -10.59 -1.47
CA GLY A 140 3.95 -10.06 -2.78
C GLY A 140 2.88 -9.33 -3.58
N VAL A 141 1.68 -9.16 -3.03
CA VAL A 141 0.56 -8.55 -3.75
C VAL A 141 0.76 -7.03 -3.84
N LYS A 142 0.83 -6.52 -5.08
CA LYS A 142 1.00 -5.08 -5.36
C LYS A 142 2.24 -4.48 -4.70
N VAL A 143 3.32 -5.26 -4.64
CA VAL A 143 4.63 -4.79 -4.19
C VAL A 143 5.68 -5.18 -5.22
N VAL A 144 6.54 -4.24 -5.56
CA VAL A 144 7.64 -4.42 -6.53
C VAL A 144 8.93 -4.01 -5.86
N ALA A 145 10.03 -4.72 -6.12
CA ALA A 145 11.38 -4.23 -5.92
C ALA A 145 12.05 -4.05 -7.27
N PHE A 146 12.67 -2.89 -7.50
CA PHE A 146 13.25 -2.53 -8.79
C PHE A 146 14.60 -1.82 -8.62
N PRO A 147 15.65 -2.22 -9.34
CA PRO A 147 16.95 -1.54 -9.29
C PRO A 147 16.87 -0.18 -9.97
N TRP A 148 17.47 0.86 -9.33
CA TRP A 148 17.43 2.23 -9.84
C TRP A 148 18.74 2.95 -9.58
N GLU A 149 19.56 3.14 -10.62
CA GLU A 149 20.95 3.56 -10.49
C GLU A 149 21.13 5.03 -10.06
N SER A 150 20.13 5.89 -10.29
CA SER A 150 20.20 7.31 -9.91
C SER A 150 19.98 7.61 -8.44
N LEU A 151 19.61 6.60 -7.63
CA LEU A 151 19.42 6.80 -6.20
C LEU A 151 20.71 7.17 -5.50
N GLU A 152 20.62 8.15 -4.60
CA GLU A 152 21.69 8.51 -3.64
C GLU A 152 21.53 7.74 -2.32
N GLU A 153 20.34 7.21 -2.03
CA GLU A 153 20.04 6.35 -0.89
C GLU A 153 19.95 4.87 -1.29
N PRO A 154 20.23 3.94 -0.35
CA PRO A 154 20.15 2.52 -0.65
C PRO A 154 18.78 2.04 -1.15
N VAL A 155 17.70 2.61 -0.59
CA VAL A 155 16.32 2.30 -0.97
C VAL A 155 15.46 3.56 -0.87
N VAL A 156 14.64 3.75 -1.88
CA VAL A 156 13.50 4.67 -1.84
C VAL A 156 12.23 3.87 -2.12
N ALA A 157 11.21 4.06 -1.29
CA ALA A 157 9.90 3.51 -1.57
C ALA A 157 8.98 4.58 -2.16
N THR A 158 8.25 4.24 -3.22
CA THR A 158 7.17 5.08 -3.75
C THR A 158 5.84 4.34 -3.75
N SER A 159 4.78 5.08 -3.56
CA SER A 159 3.40 4.75 -3.87
C SER A 159 2.76 5.98 -4.51
N TRP A 160 1.53 5.92 -4.96
CA TRP A 160 0.91 7.05 -5.63
C TRP A 160 0.99 8.33 -4.79
N GLU A 161 1.64 9.37 -5.34
CA GLU A 161 1.90 10.67 -4.70
C GLU A 161 2.69 10.62 -3.38
N ARG A 162 3.43 9.54 -3.11
CA ARG A 162 4.20 9.38 -1.88
C ARG A 162 5.59 8.85 -2.15
N ARG A 163 6.58 9.41 -1.44
CA ARG A 163 7.99 8.99 -1.45
C ARG A 163 8.51 8.86 -0.03
N TYR A 164 9.27 7.82 0.23
CA TYR A 164 9.93 7.57 1.50
C TYR A 164 11.36 7.07 1.26
N SER A 165 12.36 7.79 1.78
CA SER A 165 13.79 7.43 1.67
C SER A 165 14.25 6.65 2.88
N PHE A 166 15.04 5.60 2.65
CA PHE A 166 15.70 4.83 3.69
C PHE A 166 17.20 5.13 3.65
N GLU A 167 17.74 5.82 4.65
CA GLU A 167 19.19 5.96 4.85
C GLU A 167 19.84 4.60 5.17
N ALA A 168 19.12 3.76 5.91
CA ALA A 168 19.40 2.36 6.13
C ALA A 168 18.06 1.61 6.01
N PHE A 169 18.04 0.49 5.28
CA PHE A 169 16.80 -0.25 5.07
C PHE A 169 16.35 -0.93 6.37
N ASP A 170 15.13 -0.61 6.80
CA ASP A 170 14.45 -1.21 7.95
C ASP A 170 13.24 -2.01 7.47
N PRO A 171 13.28 -3.35 7.52
CA PRO A 171 12.19 -4.20 7.05
C PRO A 171 10.85 -3.95 7.75
N GLU A 172 10.87 -3.60 9.06
CA GLU A 172 9.63 -3.35 9.80
C GLU A 172 8.96 -2.03 9.34
N ILE A 173 9.75 -0.97 9.15
CA ILE A 173 9.27 0.29 8.58
C ILE A 173 8.76 0.06 7.15
N ALA A 174 9.50 -0.71 6.35
CA ALA A 174 9.11 -1.04 4.98
C ALA A 174 7.78 -1.80 4.92
N ARG A 175 7.59 -2.80 5.80
CA ARG A 175 6.33 -3.53 5.94
C ARG A 175 5.18 -2.62 6.35
N GLN A 176 5.38 -1.74 7.34
CA GLN A 176 4.38 -0.76 7.76
C GLN A 176 4.00 0.19 6.63
N LEU A 177 4.98 0.64 5.84
CA LEU A 177 4.76 1.49 4.67
C LEU A 177 3.89 0.79 3.63
N VAL A 178 4.16 -0.49 3.32
CA VAL A 178 3.30 -1.26 2.40
C VAL A 178 1.88 -1.33 2.93
N LEU A 179 1.68 -1.68 4.20
CA LEU A 179 0.35 -1.78 4.81
C LEU A 179 -0.39 -0.43 4.84
N ALA A 180 0.36 0.67 5.01
CA ALA A 180 -0.21 2.01 5.06
C ALA A 180 -0.55 2.58 3.69
N ASN A 181 0.23 2.27 2.66
CA ASN A 181 0.16 2.95 1.36
C ASN A 181 -0.49 2.11 0.26
N ARG A 182 -0.39 0.77 0.33
CA ARG A 182 -0.97 -0.12 -0.68
C ARG A 182 -2.46 0.16 -0.89
N ASN A 183 -2.90 0.22 -2.15
CA ASN A 183 -4.26 0.56 -2.58
C ASN A 183 -4.72 1.99 -2.23
N LYS A 184 -3.80 2.91 -1.87
CA LYS A 184 -4.10 4.35 -1.76
C LYS A 184 -3.71 5.04 -3.07
N SER A 185 -4.55 4.92 -4.06
CA SER A 185 -4.30 5.34 -5.43
C SER A 185 -5.61 5.60 -6.17
N PRO A 186 -5.60 6.17 -7.39
CA PRO A 186 -6.79 6.39 -8.19
C PRO A 186 -7.54 5.09 -8.55
N GLU A 187 -6.80 4.00 -8.84
CA GLU A 187 -7.38 2.73 -9.30
C GLU A 187 -7.06 1.55 -8.36
N PRO A 188 -7.45 1.61 -7.07
CA PRO A 188 -7.04 0.64 -6.07
C PRO A 188 -7.59 -0.78 -6.30
N ASN A 189 -8.63 -0.92 -7.11
CA ASN A 189 -9.28 -2.20 -7.41
C ASN A 189 -8.80 -2.82 -8.74
N ALA A 190 -7.95 -2.13 -9.49
CA ALA A 190 -7.31 -2.71 -10.67
C ALA A 190 -6.35 -3.85 -10.27
N PRO A 191 -6.15 -4.86 -11.14
CA PRO A 191 -5.33 -6.03 -10.85
C PRO A 191 -3.86 -5.71 -10.62
#